data_8187acc91dad2e72b9d5c62f31a0358f
#
_entry.id   8187acc91dad2e72b9d5c62f31a0358f
#
_cell.length_a   1.000
_cell.length_b   1.000
_cell.length_c   1.000
_cell.angle_alpha   90.00
_cell.angle_beta   90.00
_cell.angle_gamma   90.00
#
_symmetry.space_group_name_H-M   'P 1'
#
loop_
_entity.id
_entity.type
_entity.pdbx_description
1 polymer ?
#
loop_
_entity_poly.entity_id
_entity_poly.type
_entity_poly.pdbx_seq_one_letter_code
_entity_poly.pdbx_strand_id
1 'polypeptide(L)'
;KLSFNYVDEDSSIVGEEAFMNPANNEVLTLGYFVGQDFDLFHVDFGLRLDQVTRTGSVTDEDHGDVDNFVIDDDISSFAVSIGRDITDTFNVNLGFASVERLPSVIELFMNGPHLATGRLESGDPTLSSETSNNFDISFNFDNDEYFAYASFYINDMDNYIALIDEDEDHGDEHHEDEDEDDHADEHDDHGHGNLI
;
A
#
# COMPACT_ATOMS: atom_id res chain seq x y z
N LYS A 1 16.71 -17.40 12.92
CA LYS A 1 17.16 -17.23 11.52
C LYS A 1 17.48 -15.77 11.28
N LEU A 2 18.50 -15.52 10.46
CA LEU A 2 18.86 -14.19 9.98
C LEU A 2 18.75 -14.22 8.45
N SER A 3 18.19 -13.19 7.86
CA SER A 3 18.11 -13.01 6.41
C SER A 3 18.61 -11.63 6.02
N PHE A 4 19.19 -11.56 4.83
CA PHE A 4 19.63 -10.34 4.19
C PHE A 4 19.17 -10.38 2.74
N ASN A 5 18.60 -9.26 2.26
CA ASN A 5 18.17 -9.14 0.88
C ASN A 5 18.53 -7.74 0.35
N TYR A 6 18.91 -7.68 -0.92
CA TYR A 6 19.09 -6.44 -1.65
C TYR A 6 18.35 -6.53 -2.97
N VAL A 7 17.57 -5.51 -3.26
CA VAL A 7 16.81 -5.35 -4.51
C VAL A 7 17.20 -4.01 -5.12
N ASP A 8 17.41 -4.00 -6.42
CA ASP A 8 17.61 -2.82 -7.24
C ASP A 8 16.75 -3.02 -8.49
N GLU A 9 15.72 -2.16 -8.64
CA GLU A 9 14.66 -2.33 -9.64
C GLU A 9 14.46 -1.03 -10.41
N ASP A 10 14.71 -1.10 -11.72
CA ASP A 10 14.39 -0.03 -12.66
C ASP A 10 12.98 -0.24 -13.24
N SER A 11 12.14 0.77 -13.09
CA SER A 11 10.78 0.81 -13.65
C SER A 11 10.70 1.83 -14.76
N SER A 12 10.14 1.44 -15.91
CA SER A 12 9.88 2.36 -17.02
C SER A 12 8.66 1.94 -17.82
N ILE A 13 7.86 2.92 -18.22
CA ILE A 13 6.70 2.73 -19.08
C ILE A 13 7.01 3.41 -20.41
N VAL A 14 6.85 2.70 -21.53
CA VAL A 14 7.23 3.19 -22.86
C VAL A 14 6.04 3.08 -23.80
N GLY A 15 5.77 4.15 -24.53
CA GLY A 15 4.70 4.22 -25.53
C GLY A 15 3.80 5.43 -25.36
N GLU A 16 2.69 5.45 -26.10
CA GLU A 16 1.70 6.54 -26.02
C GLU A 16 0.92 6.52 -24.70
N GLU A 17 1.02 5.43 -23.93
CA GLU A 17 0.39 5.21 -22.63
C GLU A 17 1.40 5.38 -21.47
N ALA A 18 2.52 6.02 -21.70
CA ALA A 18 3.51 6.26 -20.67
C ALA A 18 2.98 7.31 -19.68
N PHE A 19 2.50 6.84 -18.53
CA PHE A 19 1.97 7.68 -17.44
C PHE A 19 2.97 7.91 -16.31
N MET A 20 4.22 7.50 -16.47
CA MET A 20 5.29 7.69 -15.48
C MET A 20 6.65 7.78 -16.16
N ASN A 21 7.49 8.69 -15.71
CA ASN A 21 8.90 8.73 -16.09
C ASN A 21 9.66 7.52 -15.51
N PRO A 22 10.83 7.14 -16.07
CA PRO A 22 11.67 6.11 -15.48
C PRO A 22 11.97 6.39 -14.01
N ALA A 23 11.84 5.36 -13.18
CA ALA A 23 12.08 5.42 -11.75
C ALA A 23 12.89 4.20 -11.30
N ASN A 24 13.64 4.36 -10.20
CA ASN A 24 14.41 3.28 -9.60
C ASN A 24 14.00 3.09 -8.12
N ASN A 25 14.04 1.86 -7.65
CA ASN A 25 13.77 1.48 -6.26
C ASN A 25 14.87 0.54 -5.76
N GLU A 26 15.69 1.03 -4.84
CA GLU A 26 16.71 0.25 -4.14
C GLU A 26 16.23 -0.08 -2.73
N VAL A 27 16.31 -1.35 -2.35
CA VAL A 27 15.87 -1.83 -1.02
C VAL A 27 16.93 -2.72 -0.41
N LEU A 28 17.39 -2.36 0.78
CA LEU A 28 18.25 -3.19 1.62
C LEU A 28 17.43 -3.69 2.82
N THR A 29 17.24 -5.00 2.92
CA THR A 29 16.45 -5.63 3.99
C THR A 29 17.30 -6.45 4.91
N LEU A 30 17.12 -6.27 6.22
CA LEU A 30 17.58 -7.16 7.27
C LEU A 30 16.38 -7.79 7.97
N GLY A 31 16.30 -9.13 7.96
CA GLY A 31 15.24 -9.88 8.65
C GLY A 31 15.82 -10.75 9.76
N TYR A 32 15.13 -10.75 10.90
CA TYR A 32 15.41 -11.64 12.02
C TYR A 32 14.16 -12.41 12.43
N PHE A 33 14.32 -13.69 12.68
CA PHE A 33 13.23 -14.56 13.16
C PHE A 33 13.74 -15.50 14.22
N VAL A 34 13.00 -15.63 15.31
CA VAL A 34 13.23 -16.61 16.38
C VAL A 34 11.92 -17.25 16.81
N GLY A 35 11.92 -18.57 16.95
CA GLY A 35 10.85 -19.33 17.59
C GLY A 35 11.42 -20.07 18.79
N GLN A 36 10.67 -20.11 19.88
CA GLN A 36 11.07 -20.76 21.12
C GLN A 36 9.90 -21.52 21.75
N ASP A 37 10.15 -22.81 21.98
CA ASP A 37 9.24 -23.67 22.74
C ASP A 37 9.51 -23.54 24.24
N PHE A 38 8.44 -23.39 25.00
CA PHE A 38 8.41 -23.47 26.46
C PHE A 38 7.46 -24.62 26.86
N ASP A 39 7.51 -25.05 28.11
CA ASP A 39 6.69 -26.15 28.58
C ASP A 39 5.17 -25.99 28.37
N LEU A 40 4.69 -24.75 28.35
CA LEU A 40 3.26 -24.40 28.29
C LEU A 40 2.84 -23.63 27.03
N PHE A 41 3.78 -23.08 26.28
CA PHE A 41 3.48 -22.24 25.12
C PHE A 41 4.67 -22.17 24.17
N HIS A 42 4.39 -21.87 22.93
CA HIS A 42 5.36 -21.53 21.89
C HIS A 42 5.31 -20.03 21.61
N VAL A 43 6.46 -19.39 21.37
CA VAL A 43 6.54 -17.99 20.98
C VAL A 43 7.36 -17.87 19.71
N ASP A 44 6.80 -17.17 18.73
CA ASP A 44 7.54 -16.70 17.56
C ASP A 44 7.69 -15.19 17.59
N PHE A 45 8.84 -14.71 17.16
CA PHE A 45 9.11 -13.30 16.97
C PHE A 45 9.81 -13.07 15.63
N GLY A 46 9.33 -12.12 14.85
CA GLY A 46 9.91 -11.65 13.60
C GLY A 46 10.16 -10.14 13.65
N LEU A 47 11.30 -9.72 13.10
CA LEU A 47 11.65 -8.32 12.88
C LEU A 47 12.19 -8.15 11.47
N ARG A 48 11.75 -7.10 10.78
CA ARG A 48 12.26 -6.67 9.48
C ARG A 48 12.63 -5.20 9.56
N LEU A 49 13.80 -4.88 9.04
CA LEU A 49 14.31 -3.53 8.88
C LEU A 49 14.63 -3.33 7.40
N ASP A 50 14.10 -2.29 6.81
CA ASP A 50 14.37 -1.93 5.42
C ASP A 50 14.94 -0.52 5.35
N GLN A 51 16.01 -0.38 4.56
CA GLN A 51 16.48 0.90 4.06
C GLN A 51 16.12 0.97 2.59
N VAL A 52 15.44 2.04 2.22
CA VAL A 52 14.83 2.18 0.88
C VAL A 52 15.23 3.52 0.30
N THR A 53 15.74 3.50 -0.93
CA THR A 53 15.98 4.70 -1.74
C THR A 53 15.12 4.61 -3.00
N ARG A 54 14.31 5.64 -3.26
CA ARG A 54 13.53 5.78 -4.49
C ARG A 54 13.94 7.02 -5.23
N THR A 55 14.20 6.84 -6.52
CA THR A 55 14.50 7.96 -7.43
C THR A 55 13.48 7.98 -8.56
N GLY A 56 12.98 9.15 -8.87
CA GLY A 56 12.03 9.32 -9.95
C GLY A 56 11.86 10.79 -10.32
N SER A 57 11.00 11.07 -11.27
CA SER A 57 10.70 12.44 -11.67
C SER A 57 9.25 12.57 -12.14
N VAL A 58 8.68 13.73 -11.92
CA VAL A 58 7.35 14.12 -12.41
C VAL A 58 7.52 15.27 -13.40
N THR A 59 6.81 15.21 -14.52
CA THR A 59 6.81 16.27 -15.53
C THR A 59 5.56 17.13 -15.33
N ASP A 60 5.73 18.43 -15.13
CA ASP A 60 4.61 19.40 -15.13
C ASP A 60 3.98 19.46 -16.52
N GLU A 61 2.71 19.14 -16.62
CA GLU A 61 1.98 19.10 -17.90
C GLU A 61 1.80 20.49 -18.51
N ASP A 62 1.68 21.54 -17.68
CA ASP A 62 1.43 22.90 -18.14
C ASP A 62 2.69 23.58 -18.70
N HIS A 63 3.84 23.32 -18.10
CA HIS A 63 5.10 24.01 -18.40
C HIS A 63 6.16 23.10 -19.02
N GLY A 64 6.00 21.76 -18.89
CA GLY A 64 6.97 20.77 -19.36
C GLY A 64 8.25 20.72 -18.51
N ASP A 65 8.25 21.36 -17.34
CA ASP A 65 9.36 21.29 -16.40
C ASP A 65 9.40 19.91 -15.74
N VAL A 66 10.61 19.42 -15.42
CA VAL A 66 10.81 18.10 -14.82
C VAL A 66 11.36 18.27 -13.41
N ASP A 67 10.57 17.86 -12.42
CA ASP A 67 10.99 17.80 -11.03
C ASP A 67 11.56 16.43 -10.71
N ASN A 68 12.79 16.41 -10.15
CA ASN A 68 13.46 15.17 -9.78
C ASN A 68 13.42 14.96 -8.28
N PHE A 69 13.16 13.74 -7.87
CA PHE A 69 13.01 13.32 -6.47
C PHE A 69 13.99 12.21 -6.12
N VAL A 70 14.55 12.31 -4.92
CA VAL A 70 15.28 11.23 -4.24
C VAL A 70 14.67 11.12 -2.86
N ILE A 71 14.08 9.98 -2.56
CA ILE A 71 13.36 9.71 -1.31
C ILE A 71 14.09 8.56 -0.61
N ASP A 72 14.68 8.87 0.56
CA ASP A 72 15.38 7.92 1.41
C ASP A 72 14.57 7.70 2.68
N ASP A 73 14.19 6.44 2.96
CA ASP A 73 13.40 6.07 4.12
C ASP A 73 13.92 4.79 4.77
N ASP A 74 13.83 4.77 6.11
CA ASP A 74 14.07 3.58 6.92
C ASP A 74 12.75 3.16 7.56
N ILE A 75 12.30 1.92 7.32
CA ILE A 75 11.09 1.38 7.91
C ILE A 75 11.36 0.12 8.71
N SER A 76 10.47 -0.15 9.66
CA SER A 76 10.54 -1.35 10.49
C SER A 76 9.20 -2.04 10.62
N SER A 77 9.22 -3.36 10.56
CA SER A 77 8.04 -4.18 10.79
C SER A 77 8.37 -5.29 11.77
N PHE A 78 7.44 -5.60 12.66
CA PHE A 78 7.63 -6.71 13.58
C PHE A 78 6.34 -7.49 13.78
N ALA A 79 6.50 -8.76 14.18
CA ALA A 79 5.39 -9.64 14.52
C ALA A 79 5.76 -10.51 15.73
N VAL A 80 4.79 -10.81 16.55
CA VAL A 80 4.90 -11.76 17.63
C VAL A 80 3.67 -12.67 17.64
N SER A 81 3.89 -13.96 17.83
CA SER A 81 2.81 -14.90 18.07
C SER A 81 3.07 -15.76 19.31
N ILE A 82 2.00 -16.13 19.99
CA ILE A 82 2.04 -16.99 21.16
C ILE A 82 1.01 -18.11 20.95
N GLY A 83 1.46 -19.34 20.82
CA GLY A 83 0.65 -20.53 20.69
C GLY A 83 0.65 -21.36 21.96
N ARG A 84 -0.51 -21.96 22.30
CA ARG A 84 -0.63 -22.87 23.43
C ARG A 84 -1.57 -24.03 23.10
N ASP A 85 -1.10 -25.24 23.38
CA ASP A 85 -1.95 -26.41 23.41
C ASP A 85 -2.71 -26.42 24.74
N ILE A 86 -4.02 -26.28 24.68
CA ILE A 86 -4.92 -26.36 25.85
C ILE A 86 -5.18 -27.83 26.20
N THR A 87 -5.34 -28.65 25.17
CA THR A 87 -5.43 -30.11 25.24
C THR A 87 -4.69 -30.71 24.04
N ASP A 88 -4.55 -32.04 24.00
CA ASP A 88 -3.94 -32.74 22.86
C ASP A 88 -4.67 -32.50 21.53
N THR A 89 -5.92 -32.00 21.58
CA THR A 89 -6.77 -31.77 20.41
C THR A 89 -7.20 -30.31 20.22
N PHE A 90 -6.85 -29.44 21.14
CA PHE A 90 -7.28 -28.01 21.09
C PHE A 90 -6.14 -27.07 21.36
N ASN A 91 -5.87 -26.21 20.37
CA ASN A 91 -4.82 -25.21 20.39
C ASN A 91 -5.41 -23.81 20.24
N VAL A 92 -4.79 -22.82 20.88
CA VAL A 92 -5.10 -21.39 20.77
C VAL A 92 -3.83 -20.64 20.42
N ASN A 93 -3.92 -19.74 19.41
CA ASN A 93 -2.84 -18.84 19.04
C ASN A 93 -3.31 -17.39 19.13
N LEU A 94 -2.42 -16.53 19.60
CA LEU A 94 -2.55 -15.07 19.60
C LEU A 94 -1.44 -14.49 18.72
N GLY A 95 -1.79 -13.59 17.83
CA GLY A 95 -0.86 -12.88 16.96
C GLY A 95 -0.98 -11.37 17.11
N PHE A 96 0.15 -10.67 17.02
CA PHE A 96 0.22 -9.23 16.82
C PHE A 96 1.31 -8.92 15.80
N ALA A 97 1.01 -8.05 14.84
CA ALA A 97 1.97 -7.55 13.90
C ALA A 97 1.77 -6.05 13.66
N SER A 98 2.88 -5.32 13.62
CA SER A 98 2.93 -3.95 13.12
C SER A 98 3.79 -3.96 11.87
N VAL A 99 3.17 -3.63 10.73
CA VAL A 99 3.81 -3.68 9.42
C VAL A 99 3.77 -2.30 8.80
N GLU A 100 4.96 -1.81 8.44
CA GLU A 100 5.13 -0.54 7.76
C GLU A 100 5.42 -0.78 6.27
N ARG A 101 4.76 0.01 5.41
CA ARG A 101 4.91 -0.01 3.95
C ARG A 101 5.16 1.40 3.44
N LEU A 102 6.19 1.55 2.63
CA LEU A 102 6.42 2.81 1.89
C LEU A 102 5.59 2.84 0.59
N PRO A 103 5.19 4.04 0.12
CA PRO A 103 4.58 4.20 -1.18
C PRO A 103 5.45 3.59 -2.28
N SER A 104 4.87 2.94 -3.27
CA SER A 104 5.57 2.44 -4.46
C SER A 104 6.02 3.59 -5.37
N VAL A 105 6.93 3.31 -6.31
CA VAL A 105 7.33 4.32 -7.31
C VAL A 105 6.16 4.79 -8.18
N ILE A 106 5.15 3.95 -8.40
CA ILE A 106 3.94 4.33 -9.12
C ILE A 106 3.11 5.30 -8.29
N GLU A 107 2.86 5.01 -7.01
CA GLU A 107 2.11 5.87 -6.10
C GLU A 107 2.78 7.24 -5.91
N LEU A 108 4.12 7.30 -6.04
CA LEU A 108 4.88 8.55 -5.91
C LEU A 108 4.97 9.37 -7.21
N PHE A 109 5.17 8.70 -8.37
CA PHE A 109 5.66 9.39 -9.58
C PHE A 109 4.78 9.20 -10.80
N MET A 110 3.62 8.50 -10.70
CA MET A 110 2.72 8.46 -11.84
C MET A 110 2.20 9.86 -12.15
N ASN A 111 2.10 10.19 -13.43
CA ASN A 111 1.57 11.45 -13.91
C ASN A 111 1.21 11.32 -15.38
N GLY A 112 -0.06 11.11 -15.66
CA GLY A 112 -0.52 11.05 -17.05
C GLY A 112 -1.69 10.09 -17.29
N PRO A 113 -2.08 9.92 -18.56
CA PRO A 113 -3.23 9.11 -18.94
C PRO A 113 -2.98 7.61 -18.74
N HIS A 114 -3.80 6.98 -17.91
CA HIS A 114 -3.83 5.54 -17.75
C HIS A 114 -4.99 4.97 -18.57
N LEU A 115 -4.73 4.58 -19.81
CA LEU A 115 -5.77 4.17 -20.78
C LEU A 115 -6.57 2.95 -20.32
N ALA A 116 -5.98 2.06 -19.53
CA ALA A 116 -6.69 0.90 -18.99
C ALA A 116 -7.83 1.26 -18.03
N THR A 117 -7.69 2.36 -17.29
CA THR A 117 -8.70 2.90 -16.37
C THR A 117 -9.52 4.02 -16.99
N GLY A 118 -9.05 4.60 -18.10
CA GLY A 118 -9.65 5.78 -18.75
C GLY A 118 -9.50 7.05 -17.92
N ARG A 119 -8.52 7.10 -17.00
CA ARG A 119 -8.29 8.19 -16.06
C ARG A 119 -6.96 8.90 -16.33
N LEU A 120 -6.88 10.15 -15.93
CA LEU A 120 -5.63 10.84 -15.70
C LEU A 120 -5.23 10.57 -14.24
N GLU A 121 -4.08 9.92 -14.04
CA GLU A 121 -3.62 9.50 -12.71
C GLU A 121 -2.38 10.31 -12.32
N SER A 122 -2.38 10.87 -11.11
CA SER A 122 -1.26 11.62 -10.54
C SER A 122 -0.85 11.00 -9.22
N GLY A 123 0.45 10.74 -9.06
CA GLY A 123 1.08 10.34 -7.81
C GLY A 123 1.42 11.53 -6.94
N ASP A 124 1.77 11.27 -5.68
CA ASP A 124 2.21 12.30 -4.75
C ASP A 124 3.58 11.93 -4.15
N PRO A 125 4.67 12.65 -4.53
CA PRO A 125 6.00 12.41 -3.97
C PRO A 125 6.13 12.71 -2.47
N THR A 126 5.10 13.28 -1.83
CA THR A 126 5.10 13.63 -0.40
C THR A 126 4.40 12.61 0.48
N LEU A 127 3.89 11.52 -0.09
CA LEU A 127 3.22 10.44 0.64
C LEU A 127 4.13 9.87 1.73
N SER A 128 3.53 9.69 2.91
CA SER A 128 4.18 9.03 4.05
C SER A 128 3.97 7.51 4.00
N SER A 129 4.74 6.78 4.83
CA SER A 129 4.54 5.34 5.02
C SER A 129 3.15 5.02 5.57
N GLU A 130 2.59 3.91 5.12
CA GLU A 130 1.38 3.29 5.65
C GLU A 130 1.76 2.32 6.76
N THR A 131 1.06 2.36 7.88
CA THR A 131 1.26 1.42 9.00
C THR A 131 0.00 0.61 9.25
N SER A 132 0.14 -0.71 9.30
CA SER A 132 -0.93 -1.66 9.59
C SER A 132 -0.65 -2.39 10.89
N ASN A 133 -1.52 -2.20 11.90
CA ASN A 133 -1.47 -2.88 13.19
C ASN A 133 -2.52 -3.99 13.20
N ASN A 134 -2.06 -5.23 13.21
CA ASN A 134 -2.90 -6.42 13.14
C ASN A 134 -2.87 -7.15 14.47
N PHE A 135 -4.04 -7.50 14.98
CA PHE A 135 -4.21 -8.39 16.10
C PHE A 135 -5.12 -9.56 15.68
N ASP A 136 -4.71 -10.78 15.99
CA ASP A 136 -5.51 -11.97 15.71
C ASP A 136 -5.55 -12.95 16.89
N ILE A 137 -6.64 -13.71 16.96
CA ILE A 137 -6.79 -14.87 17.81
C ILE A 137 -7.35 -16.01 16.97
N SER A 138 -6.72 -17.19 17.05
CA SER A 138 -7.18 -18.37 16.36
C SER A 138 -7.33 -19.56 17.29
N PHE A 139 -8.31 -20.38 16.98
CA PHE A 139 -8.68 -21.59 17.68
C PHE A 139 -8.62 -22.75 16.69
N ASN A 140 -7.90 -23.78 17.04
CA ASN A 140 -7.77 -24.99 16.24
C ASN A 140 -8.16 -26.19 17.08
N PHE A 141 -9.12 -26.97 16.58
CA PHE A 141 -9.53 -28.25 17.15
C PHE A 141 -9.31 -29.32 16.10
N ASP A 142 -8.55 -30.34 16.45
CA ASP A 142 -8.26 -31.47 15.59
C ASP A 142 -8.21 -32.75 16.44
N ASN A 143 -9.08 -33.67 16.11
CA ASN A 143 -9.02 -35.05 16.61
C ASN A 143 -9.10 -36.01 15.41
N ASP A 144 -8.89 -37.30 15.61
CA ASP A 144 -8.84 -38.31 14.54
C ASP A 144 -10.11 -38.34 13.65
N GLU A 145 -11.21 -37.73 14.07
CA GLU A 145 -12.52 -37.79 13.41
C GLU A 145 -13.02 -36.43 12.94
N TYR A 146 -12.73 -35.36 13.66
CA TYR A 146 -13.26 -34.02 13.39
C TYR A 146 -12.17 -32.95 13.44
N PHE A 147 -12.28 -31.97 12.52
CA PHE A 147 -11.45 -30.79 12.46
C PHE A 147 -12.34 -29.55 12.48
N ALA A 148 -11.93 -28.52 13.25
CA ALA A 148 -12.56 -27.20 13.27
C ALA A 148 -11.52 -26.10 13.46
N TYR A 149 -11.69 -24.99 12.73
CA TYR A 149 -10.85 -23.81 12.83
C TYR A 149 -11.71 -22.56 12.89
N ALA A 150 -11.36 -21.61 13.78
CA ALA A 150 -11.97 -20.29 13.85
C ALA A 150 -10.88 -19.25 14.09
N SER A 151 -10.97 -18.12 13.39
CA SER A 151 -10.06 -16.99 13.60
C SER A 151 -10.85 -15.69 13.64
N PHE A 152 -10.42 -14.78 14.52
CA PHE A 152 -10.91 -13.40 14.62
C PHE A 152 -9.72 -12.48 14.54
N TYR A 153 -9.86 -11.41 13.78
CA TYR A 153 -8.79 -10.43 13.61
C TYR A 153 -9.34 -9.01 13.60
N ILE A 154 -8.49 -8.08 14.00
CA ILE A 154 -8.69 -6.63 13.88
C ILE A 154 -7.45 -6.08 13.18
N ASN A 155 -7.68 -5.21 12.20
CA ASN A 155 -6.64 -4.47 11.52
C ASN A 155 -6.93 -2.98 11.65
N ASP A 156 -5.98 -2.22 12.16
CA ASP A 156 -6.01 -0.76 12.26
C ASP A 156 -4.91 -0.20 11.36
N MET A 157 -5.28 0.71 10.47
CA MET A 157 -4.37 1.25 9.45
C MET A 157 -4.26 2.76 9.58
N ASP A 158 -3.02 3.23 9.66
CA ASP A 158 -2.66 4.65 9.60
C ASP A 158 -2.08 4.99 8.23
N ASN A 159 -2.41 6.19 7.71
CA ASN A 159 -1.94 6.71 6.41
C ASN A 159 -2.22 5.75 5.24
N TYR A 160 -3.42 5.18 5.20
CA TYR A 160 -3.80 4.28 4.10
C TYR A 160 -3.73 4.99 2.75
N ILE A 161 -2.91 4.46 1.85
CA ILE A 161 -2.70 5.02 0.51
C ILE A 161 -3.74 4.42 -0.44
N ALA A 162 -4.56 5.28 -1.02
CA ALA A 162 -5.59 4.89 -1.98
C ALA A 162 -5.67 5.89 -3.13
N LEU A 163 -6.01 5.38 -4.31
CA LEU A 163 -6.38 6.23 -5.43
C LEU A 163 -7.79 6.77 -5.18
N ILE A 164 -7.92 8.10 -5.21
CA ILE A 164 -9.20 8.79 -5.06
C ILE A 164 -9.49 9.61 -6.31
N ASP A 165 -10.77 9.79 -6.64
CA ASP A 165 -11.19 10.73 -7.67
C ASP A 165 -11.20 12.14 -7.05
N GLU A 166 -10.64 13.14 -7.76
CA GLU A 166 -10.89 14.54 -7.42
C GLU A 166 -12.35 14.85 -7.73
N ASP A 167 -13.10 15.26 -6.69
CA ASP A 167 -14.41 15.86 -6.91
C ASP A 167 -14.19 17.19 -7.64
N GLU A 168 -14.68 17.31 -8.87
CA GLU A 168 -14.75 18.59 -9.56
C GLU A 168 -15.61 19.51 -8.69
N ASP A 169 -14.96 20.47 -8.02
CA ASP A 169 -15.64 21.54 -7.28
C ASP A 169 -16.33 22.45 -8.31
N HIS A 170 -17.50 22.01 -8.77
CA HIS A 170 -18.39 22.83 -9.57
C HIS A 170 -18.87 23.97 -8.67
N GLY A 171 -18.08 25.03 -8.62
CA GLY A 171 -18.50 26.29 -8.05
C GLY A 171 -19.85 26.66 -8.65
N ASP A 172 -20.91 26.58 -7.82
CA ASP A 172 -22.23 27.09 -8.14
C ASP A 172 -22.17 28.60 -8.46
N GLU A 173 -21.75 28.95 -9.66
CA GLU A 173 -22.06 30.24 -10.23
C GLU A 173 -23.52 30.19 -10.70
N HIS A 174 -24.43 30.57 -9.81
CA HIS A 174 -25.79 30.94 -10.17
C HIS A 174 -25.76 32.08 -11.20
N HIS A 175 -25.79 31.74 -12.47
CA HIS A 175 -26.32 32.62 -13.50
C HIS A 175 -27.80 32.31 -13.70
N GLU A 176 -28.63 33.12 -13.05
CA GLU A 176 -29.99 33.36 -13.53
C GLU A 176 -29.87 34.13 -14.84
N ASP A 177 -30.06 33.47 -15.98
CA ASP A 177 -30.52 34.08 -17.20
C ASP A 177 -31.25 33.00 -18.02
N GLU A 178 -32.51 33.27 -18.24
CA GLU A 178 -33.42 32.56 -19.12
C GLU A 178 -32.89 32.67 -20.56
N ASP A 179 -32.75 31.51 -21.25
CA ASP A 179 -33.19 31.38 -22.65
C ASP A 179 -33.01 29.92 -23.11
N GLU A 180 -34.13 29.39 -23.63
CA GLU A 180 -34.29 28.08 -24.24
C GLU A 180 -33.43 27.98 -25.50
N ASP A 181 -32.55 26.93 -25.59
CA ASP A 181 -32.28 26.26 -26.86
C ASP A 181 -31.59 24.89 -26.65
N ASP A 182 -32.24 23.90 -27.24
CA ASP A 182 -31.92 22.47 -27.34
C ASP A 182 -30.56 22.23 -28.01
N HIS A 183 -29.51 21.82 -27.24
CA HIS A 183 -28.35 21.09 -27.79
C HIS A 183 -27.96 19.95 -26.86
N ALA A 184 -28.15 18.73 -27.35
CA ALA A 184 -27.58 17.52 -26.77
C ALA A 184 -26.08 17.48 -27.07
N ASP A 185 -25.26 17.78 -26.07
CA ASP A 185 -23.82 17.51 -26.12
C ASP A 185 -23.52 16.30 -25.26
N GLU A 186 -22.94 15.27 -25.91
CA GLU A 186 -22.36 14.11 -25.25
C GLU A 186 -21.06 14.59 -24.53
N HIS A 187 -21.13 14.69 -23.20
CA HIS A 187 -19.93 14.91 -22.38
C HIS A 187 -19.21 13.59 -22.13
N ASP A 188 -18.04 13.44 -22.72
CA ASP A 188 -17.06 12.44 -22.30
C ASP A 188 -16.52 12.84 -20.92
N ASP A 189 -16.93 12.07 -19.91
CA ASP A 189 -16.53 12.22 -18.52
C ASP A 189 -15.08 11.69 -18.35
N HIS A 190 -14.13 12.59 -18.26
CA HIS A 190 -12.72 12.27 -17.95
C HIS A 190 -12.50 12.47 -16.45
N GLY A 191 -12.62 11.38 -15.67
CA GLY A 191 -12.32 11.39 -14.25
C GLY A 191 -10.81 11.54 -13.98
N HIS A 192 -10.45 12.45 -13.09
CA HIS A 192 -9.09 12.64 -12.57
C HIS A 192 -8.95 11.92 -11.23
N GLY A 193 -7.92 11.08 -11.07
CA GLY A 193 -7.67 10.37 -9.82
C GLY A 193 -6.33 10.78 -9.19
N ASN A 194 -6.35 11.21 -7.93
CA ASN A 194 -5.16 11.54 -7.16
C ASN A 194 -4.93 10.57 -6.00
N LEU A 195 -3.67 10.37 -5.62
CA LEU A 195 -3.27 9.61 -4.43
C LEU A 195 -3.10 10.53 -3.21
N ILE A 196 -3.60 10.06 -2.08
CA ILE A 196 -3.36 10.65 -0.76
C ILE A 196 -2.79 9.60 0.19
#